data_e777be88a9e2f175c6882296181a9244
#
_entry.id   e777be88a9e2f175c6882296181a9244
#
_cell.length_a   1.000
_cell.length_b   1.000
_cell.length_c   1.000
_cell.angle_alpha   90.00
_cell.angle_beta   90.00
_cell.angle_gamma   90.00
#
_symmetry.space_group_name_H-M   'P 1'
#
loop_
_entity.id
_entity.type
_entity.pdbx_description
1 polymer ?
#
loop_
_entity_poly.entity_id
_entity_poly.type
_entity_poly.pdbx_seq_one_letter_code
_entity_poly.pdbx_strand_id
1 'polypeptide(L)'
;MPVFISRVSSDSTDVGAGTLSPRGGHRAEGSWIPVIRFYRVRGLVQGVGFRAATQREALRLGLRGWVRNRQDGSVEVFVSGGAETIGRLEAWLARGPRGARVSSLEVTSEDAAPPEADAGEGFVVRSTV
;
A
#
# COMPACT_ATOMS: atom_id res chain seq x y z
N MET A 1 -13.46 -11.11 12.05
CA MET A 1 -12.34 -10.82 12.82
C MET A 1 -11.72 -9.55 12.38
N PRO A 2 -11.48 -8.66 13.25
CA PRO A 2 -10.90 -7.39 12.81
C PRO A 2 -9.47 -7.57 12.38
N VAL A 3 -9.07 -6.76 11.47
CA VAL A 3 -7.71 -6.78 10.96
C VAL A 3 -6.89 -5.80 11.76
N PHE A 4 -5.70 -6.23 12.13
CA PHE A 4 -4.81 -5.36 12.85
C PHE A 4 -3.97 -4.60 11.84
N ILE A 5 -4.05 -3.30 11.85
CA ILE A 5 -3.28 -2.47 10.95
C ILE A 5 -2.19 -1.78 11.75
N SER A 6 -0.95 -2.00 11.33
CA SER A 6 0.18 -1.48 12.01
C SER A 6 0.90 -0.52 11.10
N ARG A 7 1.14 0.69 11.53
CA ARG A 7 1.82 1.67 10.70
C ARG A 7 3.24 1.82 11.18
N VAL A 8 4.15 1.57 10.27
CA VAL A 8 5.55 1.68 10.57
C VAL A 8 6.04 2.96 9.98
N SER A 9 6.52 3.88 10.78
CA SER A 9 6.95 5.12 10.28
C SER A 9 8.32 5.35 10.68
N SER A 10 9.07 5.78 9.80
CA SER A 10 10.38 6.00 10.09
C SER A 10 10.45 7.19 10.82
N ASP A 11 9.75 7.89 11.05
CA ASP A 11 9.95 8.92 11.64
C ASP A 11 9.17 9.57 12.26
N SER A 12 9.34 9.58 12.83
CA SER A 12 8.74 10.24 13.56
C SER A 12 8.85 11.48 13.33
N THR A 13 9.65 11.72 12.74
CA THR A 13 9.86 12.89 12.42
C THR A 13 8.83 13.49 11.97
N ASP A 14 8.32 13.01 11.37
CA ASP A 14 7.39 13.62 10.83
C ASP A 14 6.63 14.37 11.60
N VAL A 15 6.84 14.39 12.53
CA VAL A 15 6.20 15.12 13.27
C VAL A 15 6.26 16.41 12.83
N GLY A 16 7.27 16.86 12.65
CA GLY A 16 7.31 18.15 12.28
C GLY A 16 6.56 18.34 11.15
N ALA A 17 6.60 17.49 10.39
CA ALA A 17 5.94 17.67 9.24
C ALA A 17 4.60 17.97 9.53
N GLY A 18 4.10 17.34 10.34
CA GLY A 18 2.80 17.55 10.46
C GLY A 18 2.48 18.87 10.63
N THR A 19 3.30 19.49 11.20
CA THR A 19 2.95 20.75 11.47
C THR A 19 2.74 21.49 10.33
N LEU A 20 3.39 21.35 9.47
CA LEU A 20 3.24 22.17 8.45
C LEU A 20 2.14 22.04 7.83
N SER A 21 1.78 21.25 7.77
CA SER A 21 0.82 21.19 7.03
C SER A 21 -0.21 21.90 7.03
N PRO A 22 -0.42 22.35 7.71
CA PRO A 22 -1.51 22.97 7.74
C PRO A 22 -1.90 23.60 6.62
N ARG A 23 -1.54 24.14 6.32
CA ARG A 23 -1.93 24.75 5.40
C ARG A 23 -2.27 24.12 4.52
N GLY A 24 -2.20 23.74 4.55
CA GLY A 24 -2.37 23.31 3.73
C GLY A 24 -3.15 22.94 3.23
N GLY A 25 -3.33 22.85 3.61
CA GLY A 25 -4.01 22.49 3.21
C GLY A 25 -4.15 22.53 2.05
N HIS A 26 -3.72 22.72 1.57
CA HIS A 26 -3.86 22.89 0.50
C HIS A 26 -4.12 21.97 -0.15
N ARG A 27 -4.43 21.68 0.05
CA ARG A 27 -4.74 21.05 -0.33
C ARG A 27 -5.12 20.53 -1.42
N ALA A 28 -5.82 20.93 -1.96
CA ALA A 28 -6.29 20.51 -3.09
C ALA A 28 -5.24 20.22 -3.99
N GLU A 29 -4.43 21.06 -4.21
CA GLU A 29 -3.44 20.79 -5.06
C GLU A 29 -2.67 19.73 -4.53
N GLY A 30 -2.59 19.54 -3.32
CA GLY A 30 -1.81 18.48 -2.85
C GLY A 30 -2.35 17.20 -3.27
N SER A 31 -3.60 17.13 -3.61
CA SER A 31 -4.16 15.85 -3.88
C SER A 31 -3.60 15.20 -5.10
N TRP A 32 -3.02 15.90 -6.02
CA TRP A 32 -2.47 15.23 -7.18
C TRP A 32 -0.99 14.98 -7.04
N ILE A 33 -0.38 15.31 -5.92
CA ILE A 33 1.00 14.98 -5.69
C ILE A 33 1.06 13.53 -5.27
N PRO A 34 1.83 12.69 -5.94
CA PRO A 34 1.83 11.27 -5.62
C PRO A 34 2.38 11.00 -4.24
N VAL A 35 1.81 10.04 -3.59
CA VAL A 35 2.26 9.56 -2.32
C VAL A 35 2.70 8.12 -2.53
N ILE A 36 3.65 7.65 -1.77
CA ILE A 36 4.15 6.29 -1.86
C ILE A 36 3.84 5.56 -0.58
N ARG A 37 3.35 4.32 -0.71
CA ARG A 37 3.09 3.47 0.44
C ARG A 37 3.56 2.06 0.15
N PHE A 38 4.03 1.41 1.16
CA PHE A 38 4.47 0.04 1.03
C PHE A 38 3.71 -0.77 2.07
N TYR A 39 3.10 -1.86 1.65
CA TYR A 39 2.28 -2.67 2.52
C TYR A 39 2.81 -4.08 2.61
N ARG A 40 2.66 -4.69 3.78
CA ARG A 40 2.91 -6.10 3.94
C ARG A 40 1.62 -6.71 4.50
N VAL A 41 1.04 -7.64 3.77
CA VAL A 41 -0.22 -8.25 4.14
C VAL A 41 0.05 -9.65 4.62
N ARG A 42 -0.40 -9.97 5.81
CA ARG A 42 -0.16 -11.28 6.39
C ARG A 42 -1.48 -11.98 6.68
N GLY A 43 -1.44 -13.30 6.73
CA GLY A 43 -2.62 -14.10 6.95
C GLY A 43 -2.71 -15.15 5.88
N LEU A 44 -3.91 -15.60 5.59
CA LEU A 44 -4.12 -16.57 4.52
C LEU A 44 -4.31 -15.75 3.26
N VAL A 45 -3.19 -15.38 2.64
CA VAL A 45 -3.22 -14.42 1.55
C VAL A 45 -2.54 -14.95 0.29
N GLN A 46 -1.87 -16.09 0.35
CA GLN A 46 -1.29 -16.68 -0.85
C GLN A 46 -2.12 -17.87 -1.28
N GLY A 47 -2.12 -18.14 -2.56
CA GLY A 47 -2.90 -19.26 -3.08
C GLY A 47 -4.37 -18.97 -3.21
N VAL A 48 -4.78 -17.72 -3.06
CA VAL A 48 -6.18 -17.35 -3.14
C VAL A 48 -6.42 -16.26 -4.18
N GLY A 49 -5.44 -16.04 -5.06
CA GLY A 49 -5.60 -15.02 -6.10
C GLY A 49 -5.41 -13.60 -5.60
N PHE A 50 -4.72 -13.44 -4.49
CA PHE A 50 -4.59 -12.10 -3.88
C PHE A 50 -3.84 -11.15 -4.80
N ARG A 51 -2.75 -11.61 -5.44
CA ARG A 51 -1.97 -10.72 -6.28
C ARG A 51 -2.79 -10.23 -7.47
N ALA A 52 -3.49 -11.15 -8.14
CA ALA A 52 -4.28 -10.76 -9.30
C ALA A 52 -5.41 -9.82 -8.91
N ALA A 53 -6.03 -10.08 -7.76
CA ALA A 53 -7.11 -9.22 -7.30
C ALA A 53 -6.60 -7.85 -6.92
N THR A 54 -5.41 -7.79 -6.30
CA THR A 54 -4.80 -6.51 -5.95
C THR A 54 -4.49 -5.70 -7.21
N GLN A 55 -3.97 -6.39 -8.24
CA GLN A 55 -3.68 -5.69 -9.48
C GLN A 55 -4.96 -5.11 -10.09
N ARG A 56 -6.02 -5.89 -10.12
CA ARG A 56 -7.27 -5.39 -10.69
C ARG A 56 -7.78 -4.19 -9.91
N GLU A 57 -7.72 -4.25 -8.60
CA GLU A 57 -8.23 -3.15 -7.80
C GLU A 57 -7.37 -1.91 -7.96
N ALA A 58 -6.05 -2.07 -7.98
CA ALA A 58 -5.15 -0.94 -8.15
C ALA A 58 -5.33 -0.29 -9.51
N LEU A 59 -5.48 -1.11 -10.55
CA LEU A 59 -5.70 -0.54 -11.88
C LEU A 59 -7.03 0.18 -11.96
N ARG A 60 -8.06 -0.37 -11.32
CA ARG A 60 -9.35 0.28 -11.31
C ARG A 60 -9.26 1.65 -10.64
N LEU A 61 -8.41 1.76 -9.65
CA LEU A 61 -8.23 3.01 -8.92
C LEU A 61 -7.21 3.94 -9.57
N GLY A 62 -6.58 3.49 -10.65
CA GLY A 62 -5.61 4.34 -11.35
C GLY A 62 -4.27 4.45 -10.63
N LEU A 63 -3.94 3.49 -9.80
CA LEU A 63 -2.70 3.52 -9.04
C LEU A 63 -1.60 2.79 -9.79
N ARG A 64 -0.37 3.11 -9.45
CA ARG A 64 0.80 2.48 -10.04
C ARG A 64 1.56 1.74 -8.97
N GLY A 65 2.29 0.72 -9.37
CA GLY A 65 3.09 -0.02 -8.42
C GLY A 65 3.19 -1.48 -8.77
N TRP A 66 3.33 -2.30 -7.75
CA TRP A 66 3.48 -3.73 -7.96
C TRP A 66 3.04 -4.50 -6.72
N VAL A 67 2.80 -5.80 -6.92
CA VAL A 67 2.43 -6.70 -5.85
C VAL A 67 3.18 -7.99 -6.05
N ARG A 68 3.66 -8.60 -4.98
CA ARG A 68 4.36 -9.88 -5.08
C ARG A 68 4.18 -10.67 -3.81
N ASN A 69 4.33 -11.99 -3.92
CA ASN A 69 4.34 -12.86 -2.76
C ASN A 69 5.74 -12.91 -2.19
N ARG A 70 5.84 -13.19 -0.92
CA ARG A 70 7.14 -13.46 -0.30
C ARG A 70 7.15 -14.89 0.20
N GLN A 71 8.34 -15.45 0.35
CA GLN A 71 8.45 -16.83 0.79
C GLN A 71 7.97 -17.03 2.20
N ASP A 72 7.87 -15.98 3.00
CA ASP A 72 7.36 -16.12 4.35
C ASP A 72 5.83 -16.17 4.40
N GLY A 73 5.18 -16.20 3.27
CA GLY A 73 3.72 -16.29 3.21
C GLY A 73 3.00 -14.97 3.11
N SER A 74 3.73 -13.87 3.21
CA SER A 74 3.09 -12.56 3.13
C SER A 74 3.00 -12.08 1.68
N VAL A 75 2.25 -11.03 1.47
CA VAL A 75 2.14 -10.36 0.18
C VAL A 75 2.63 -8.93 0.37
N GLU A 76 3.48 -8.47 -0.53
CA GLU A 76 3.96 -7.10 -0.49
C GLU A 76 3.32 -6.29 -1.59
N VAL A 77 2.97 -5.05 -1.28
CA VAL A 77 2.36 -4.16 -2.25
C VAL A 77 3.08 -2.82 -2.17
N PHE A 78 3.54 -2.34 -3.30
CA PHE A 78 4.12 -1.01 -3.38
C PHE A 78 3.21 -0.20 -4.27
N VAL A 79 2.81 0.98 -3.83
CA VAL A 79 1.84 1.74 -4.57
C VAL A 79 2.17 3.21 -4.54
N SER A 80 1.92 3.87 -5.65
CA SER A 80 2.10 5.29 -5.79
C SER A 80 0.84 5.88 -6.39
N GLY A 81 0.40 6.99 -5.87
CA GLY A 81 -0.78 7.66 -6.39
C GLY A 81 -1.28 8.70 -5.42
N GLY A 82 -2.49 9.14 -5.60
CA GLY A 82 -3.07 10.12 -4.70
C GLY A 82 -3.38 9.54 -3.35
N ALA A 83 -3.23 10.32 -2.32
CA ALA A 83 -3.39 9.82 -0.97
C ALA A 83 -4.78 9.25 -0.73
N GLU A 84 -5.80 9.91 -1.24
CA GLU A 84 -7.15 9.42 -1.02
C GLU A 84 -7.38 8.11 -1.73
N THR A 85 -6.87 8.01 -2.94
CA THR A 85 -7.03 6.80 -3.73
C THR A 85 -6.27 5.65 -3.12
N ILE A 86 -5.07 5.92 -2.61
CA ILE A 86 -4.30 4.90 -1.94
C ILE A 86 -5.04 4.43 -0.69
N GLY A 87 -5.71 5.35 0.01
CA GLY A 87 -6.51 4.96 1.16
C GLY A 87 -7.61 3.98 0.81
N ARG A 88 -8.17 4.09 -0.39
CA ARG A 88 -9.18 3.13 -0.83
C ARG A 88 -8.57 1.77 -1.07
N LEU A 89 -7.37 1.74 -1.64
CA LEU A 89 -6.68 0.47 -1.82
C LEU A 89 -6.32 -0.13 -0.47
N GLU A 90 -5.89 0.70 0.46
CA GLU A 90 -5.53 0.21 1.79
C GLU A 90 -6.73 -0.45 2.47
N ALA A 91 -7.89 0.16 2.37
CA ALA A 91 -9.10 -0.43 2.96
C ALA A 91 -9.43 -1.75 2.30
N TRP A 92 -9.22 -1.84 0.99
CA TRP A 92 -9.46 -3.08 0.29
C TRP A 92 -8.45 -4.15 0.70
N LEU A 93 -7.17 -3.78 0.86
CA LEU A 93 -6.15 -4.73 1.26
C LEU A 93 -6.44 -5.31 2.66
N ALA A 94 -6.98 -4.49 3.53
CA ALA A 94 -7.30 -4.96 4.87
C ALA A 94 -8.39 -6.03 4.85
N ARG A 95 -9.21 -6.03 3.81
CA ARG A 95 -10.26 -7.03 3.67
C ARG A 95 -9.82 -8.17 2.77
N GLY A 96 -9.14 -7.84 1.70
CA GLY A 96 -8.68 -8.81 0.72
C GLY A 96 -9.83 -9.33 -0.13
N PRO A 97 -9.50 -10.16 -1.10
CA PRO A 97 -10.52 -10.76 -1.95
C PRO A 97 -11.22 -11.90 -1.24
N ARG A 98 -12.29 -12.38 -1.87
CA ARG A 98 -12.98 -13.52 -1.35
C ARG A 98 -12.01 -14.68 -1.22
N GLY A 99 -12.05 -15.38 -0.15
CA GLY A 99 -11.16 -16.51 0.08
C GLY A 99 -9.92 -16.15 0.86
N ALA A 100 -9.58 -14.89 0.97
CA ALA A 100 -8.43 -14.48 1.76
C ALA A 100 -8.85 -14.24 3.19
N ARG A 101 -7.90 -14.35 4.09
CA ARG A 101 -8.11 -13.99 5.48
C ARG A 101 -6.92 -13.16 5.91
N VAL A 102 -7.12 -11.86 5.96
CA VAL A 102 -6.04 -10.94 6.31
C VAL A 102 -6.00 -10.83 7.82
N SER A 103 -4.88 -11.17 8.42
CA SER A 103 -4.72 -11.07 9.86
C SER A 103 -4.04 -9.77 10.25
N SER A 104 -3.17 -9.23 9.42
CA SER A 104 -2.56 -7.93 9.71
C SER A 104 -2.15 -7.24 8.43
N LEU A 105 -2.11 -5.95 8.48
CA LEU A 105 -1.67 -5.11 7.36
C LEU A 105 -0.66 -4.13 7.93
N GLU A 106 0.58 -4.25 7.47
CA GLU A 106 1.64 -3.35 7.91
C GLU A 106 1.83 -2.29 6.86
N VAL A 107 1.86 -1.06 7.27
CA VAL A 107 2.00 0.08 6.36
C VAL A 107 3.30 0.77 6.66
N THR A 108 4.13 0.92 5.64
CA THR A 108 5.43 1.56 5.80
C THR A 108 5.46 2.83 4.99
N SER A 109 6.02 3.85 5.53
CA SER A 109 6.13 5.11 4.83
C SER A 109 7.18 5.01 3.73
N GLU A 110 7.20 6.00 2.87
CA GLU A 110 8.09 5.94 1.75
C GLU A 110 9.54 5.86 2.13
N ASP A 111 9.93 6.42 3.26
CA ASP A 111 11.32 6.38 3.61
C ASP A 111 11.81 4.99 3.81
N ALA A 112 10.96 4.05 4.13
CA ALA A 112 11.39 2.69 4.36
C ALA A 112 11.11 1.81 3.18
N ALA A 113 10.78 2.37 2.06
CA ALA A 113 10.51 1.55 0.88
C ALA A 113 11.78 0.84 0.44
N PRO A 114 11.65 -0.34 -0.09
CA PRO A 114 12.85 -1.08 -0.53
C PRO A 114 13.49 -0.39 -1.72
N PRO A 115 14.75 -0.63 -1.93
CA PRO A 115 15.45 0.03 -3.02
C PRO A 115 14.83 -0.23 -4.38
N GLU A 116 14.22 -1.38 -4.54
CA GLU A 116 13.66 -1.68 -5.84
C GLU A 116 12.23 -1.20 -5.94
N ALA A 117 11.81 -0.32 -5.09
CA ALA A 117 10.45 0.15 -5.10
C ALA A 117 10.24 1.20 -6.15
N ASP A 118 10.22 0.84 -7.36
CA ASP A 118 9.97 1.77 -8.45
C ASP A 118 8.63 1.38 -9.04
N ALA A 119 7.68 2.26 -9.00
CA ALA A 119 6.37 1.95 -9.47
C ALA A 119 6.30 1.75 -10.97
N GLY A 120 7.14 2.42 -11.71
CA GLY A 120 7.07 2.32 -13.15
C GLY A 120 5.73 2.79 -13.63
N GLU A 121 5.27 2.16 -14.69
CA GLU A 121 3.99 2.49 -15.23
C GLU A 121 3.03 1.38 -14.98
N GLY A 122 1.82 1.67 -14.66
CA GLY A 122 0.80 0.67 -14.45
C GLY A 122 0.99 -0.05 -13.14
N PHE A 123 0.30 -1.15 -12.97
CA PHE A 123 0.40 -1.95 -11.75
C PHE A 123 0.67 -3.39 -12.17
N VAL A 124 1.76 -3.96 -11.71
CA VAL A 124 2.20 -5.26 -12.20
C VAL A 124 2.30 -6.27 -11.07
N VAL A 125 2.21 -7.54 -11.44
CA VAL A 125 2.40 -8.63 -10.50
C VAL A 125 3.82 -9.12 -10.70
N ARG A 126 4.59 -9.19 -9.61
CA ARG A 126 5.99 -9.60 -9.70
C ARG A 126 6.17 -10.98 -9.12
N SER A 127 7.33 -11.54 -9.42
CA SER A 127 7.67 -12.88 -8.94
C SER A 127 7.84 -12.91 -7.45
N THR A 128 7.66 -14.09 -6.89
CA THR A 128 7.84 -14.29 -5.45
C THR A 128 9.29 -14.12 -5.04
N VAL A 129 9.52 -13.51 -3.93
CA VAL A 129 10.90 -13.36 -3.42
C VAL A 129 11.04 -13.89 -2.02
#